data_9c19515b70e84f303ac0b31da8f50b16
#
_entry.id   9c19515b70e84f303ac0b31da8f50b16
#
_cell.length_a   1.000
_cell.length_b   1.000
_cell.length_c   1.000
_cell.angle_alpha   90.00
_cell.angle_beta   90.00
_cell.angle_gamma   90.00
#
_symmetry.space_group_name_H-M   'P 1'
#
loop_
_entity.id
_entity.type
_entity.pdbx_description
1 polymer ?
#
loop_
_entity_poly.entity_id
_entity_poly.type
_entity_poly.pdbx_seq_one_letter_code
_entity_poly.pdbx_strand_id
1 'polypeptide(L)'
;MKMKGMLLASLTLLSGAVMLTACSANQRKASDSKTLYLMQTGDILSLDNSNQANLTQWNVLEQSMEGMYRAGKNGKLIPAMATSIVKPTNSGRTYTYHLRKNARWSNGDPVTAQDFVTSWRRSTAPTSKSGYNYIFTGIKNAEQISAGKMPPSSLGVRALDRHTLRVDLEYAMPYFNKMMVMPAFFPQNTGYVKKFGDKYGTNSARVACNGAFKVQGWTGTNDKWSLTPNTHYYDRKNIRMDKMVMQIVKDSNTAHQLFQENKLDDAQITGTTAQGLQKNKNLMHLTRGGVYYLRMNLAENRAFSNKNLRHAVYLALDRNELAKKVLSDGSTASGTYVARKLATDPTTERDFATEMTPSETFNMKKAKELWNKGMKELGKSSVTLDLVTDDQTVSKNVGQFVQSKVETNFKGAKVNVESVPSKSSSGKVSNGDFDMNLTLWLADFANPVSDFDILSSSNPQNYGKYNSPSYDSQLSQARRNGNDEKAFWQNMRNAQQLLNDDMPVVPLYTMTESHLVNPKLSGVLYHSVGETDYTRAYFK
;
A
#
# COMPACT_ATOMS: atom_id res chain seq x y z
N MET A 1 -64.28 10.18 68.96
CA MET A 1 -64.42 8.81 69.57
C MET A 1 -63.31 7.92 68.99
N LYS A 2 -62.42 7.44 69.84
CA LYS A 2 -61.60 6.20 69.78
C LYS A 2 -60.65 6.04 68.55
N MET A 3 -59.34 6.27 68.71
CA MET A 3 -58.30 5.29 69.16
C MET A 3 -58.07 4.18 68.12
N LYS A 4 -56.87 4.02 67.57
CA LYS A 4 -55.60 3.45 68.05
C LYS A 4 -54.65 3.46 66.82
N GLY A 5 -53.46 3.72 66.78
CA GLY A 5 -52.34 3.48 67.70
C GLY A 5 -51.41 2.44 67.11
N MET A 6 -50.15 2.87 66.86
CA MET A 6 -48.91 2.06 66.79
C MET A 6 -48.82 0.86 65.82
N LEU A 7 -47.94 1.02 64.86
CA LEU A 7 -46.74 0.16 64.67
C LEU A 7 -45.80 0.80 63.65
N LEU A 8 -44.94 1.68 64.16
CA LEU A 8 -43.68 1.99 63.50
C LEU A 8 -42.65 1.07 64.14
N ALA A 9 -41.92 0.40 63.35
CA ALA A 9 -40.52 0.00 63.50
C ALA A 9 -40.24 -1.34 62.82
N SER A 10 -39.13 -1.36 62.13
CA SER A 10 -38.50 -2.52 61.50
C SER A 10 -38.79 -2.76 59.99
N LEU A 11 -38.27 -1.82 59.15
CA LEU A 11 -37.85 -2.15 57.78
C LEU A 11 -36.81 -1.12 57.25
N THR A 12 -35.70 -1.01 57.97
CA THR A 12 -34.54 -0.27 57.49
C THR A 12 -33.29 -1.05 57.84
N LEU A 13 -32.95 -2.06 57.04
CA LEU A 13 -31.63 -2.72 57.00
C LEU A 13 -31.60 -3.84 55.94
N LEU A 14 -31.92 -3.52 54.69
CA LEU A 14 -31.58 -4.43 53.56
C LEU A 14 -31.52 -3.68 52.20
N SER A 15 -30.82 -2.55 52.14
CA SER A 15 -30.57 -1.81 50.88
C SER A 15 -29.14 -1.33 50.76
N GLY A 16 -28.18 -2.13 51.25
CA GLY A 16 -26.76 -1.79 51.27
C GLY A 16 -25.84 -2.79 50.54
N ALA A 17 -26.32 -3.71 49.70
CA ALA A 17 -25.47 -4.76 49.14
C ALA A 17 -25.71 -5.10 47.67
N VAL A 18 -26.19 -4.15 46.83
CA VAL A 18 -26.38 -4.41 45.38
C VAL A 18 -25.80 -3.27 44.52
N MET A 19 -24.75 -2.63 44.93
CA MET A 19 -24.04 -1.69 44.05
C MET A 19 -22.52 -1.90 44.05
N LEU A 20 -22.07 -3.13 43.83
CA LEU A 20 -20.61 -3.43 43.63
C LEU A 20 -20.38 -4.57 42.64
N THR A 21 -21.23 -4.72 41.60
CA THR A 21 -20.98 -5.70 40.53
C THR A 21 -21.15 -5.11 39.12
N ALA A 22 -20.79 -3.84 38.91
CA ALA A 22 -20.83 -3.21 37.59
C ALA A 22 -19.45 -2.74 37.09
N CYS A 23 -18.37 -3.38 37.55
CA CYS A 23 -17.04 -3.25 36.96
C CYS A 23 -16.45 -4.65 36.70
N SER A 24 -17.21 -5.56 36.07
CA SER A 24 -16.57 -6.67 35.38
C SER A 24 -16.08 -6.13 34.05
N ALA A 25 -14.83 -5.60 34.05
CA ALA A 25 -14.05 -5.49 32.83
C ALA A 25 -14.27 -6.81 32.08
N ASN A 26 -14.73 -6.74 30.85
CA ASN A 26 -14.89 -7.87 29.93
C ASN A 26 -13.51 -8.52 29.74
N GLN A 27 -13.06 -9.30 30.74
CA GLN A 27 -11.86 -10.12 30.58
C GLN A 27 -12.19 -11.15 29.51
N ARG A 28 -11.44 -11.14 28.43
CA ARG A 28 -11.46 -12.21 27.43
C ARG A 28 -11.50 -13.56 28.15
N LYS A 29 -12.48 -14.39 27.84
CA LYS A 29 -12.53 -15.76 28.36
C LYS A 29 -11.27 -16.49 27.93
N ALA A 30 -10.74 -17.39 28.74
CA ALA A 30 -9.55 -18.19 28.42
C ALA A 30 -9.69 -18.96 27.08
N SER A 31 -10.93 -19.25 26.63
CA SER A 31 -11.22 -19.81 25.31
C SER A 31 -10.93 -18.87 24.14
N ASP A 32 -10.76 -17.55 24.37
CA ASP A 32 -10.46 -16.57 23.33
C ASP A 32 -8.96 -16.27 23.17
N SER A 33 -8.10 -16.95 23.92
CA SER A 33 -6.63 -16.73 23.91
C SER A 33 -5.96 -17.06 22.57
N LYS A 34 -6.66 -17.70 21.63
CA LYS A 34 -6.19 -18.02 20.28
C LYS A 34 -7.01 -17.37 19.17
N THR A 35 -7.85 -16.40 19.52
CA THR A 35 -8.61 -15.60 18.55
C THR A 35 -7.99 -14.20 18.47
N LEU A 36 -7.58 -13.81 17.26
CA LEU A 36 -7.04 -12.49 16.94
C LEU A 36 -8.13 -11.62 16.33
N TYR A 37 -8.32 -10.42 16.85
CA TYR A 37 -9.31 -9.46 16.36
C TYR A 37 -8.62 -8.32 15.62
N LEU A 38 -8.93 -8.20 14.34
CA LEU A 38 -8.30 -7.27 13.41
C LEU A 38 -9.34 -6.37 12.73
N MET A 39 -8.91 -5.21 12.32
CA MET A 39 -9.73 -4.30 11.51
C MET A 39 -9.28 -4.25 10.06
N GLN A 40 -10.20 -3.79 9.22
CA GLN A 40 -9.97 -3.31 7.87
C GLN A 40 -10.47 -1.88 7.77
N THR A 41 -9.73 -1.02 7.11
CA THR A 41 -10.10 0.39 6.94
C THR A 41 -11.12 0.64 5.82
N GLY A 42 -11.40 -0.37 5.01
CA GLY A 42 -12.34 -0.28 3.88
C GLY A 42 -12.93 -1.62 3.48
N ASP A 43 -13.87 -1.56 2.55
CA ASP A 43 -14.59 -2.71 2.04
C ASP A 43 -13.70 -3.60 1.17
N ILE A 44 -13.90 -4.91 1.24
CA ILE A 44 -13.34 -5.87 0.28
C ILE A 44 -14.34 -5.99 -0.86
N LEU A 45 -13.88 -5.71 -2.08
CA LEU A 45 -14.73 -5.80 -3.28
C LEU A 45 -14.73 -7.19 -3.90
N SER A 46 -13.64 -7.94 -3.73
CA SER A 46 -13.46 -9.29 -4.29
C SER A 46 -12.32 -10.01 -3.57
N LEU A 47 -12.30 -11.34 -3.64
CA LEU A 47 -11.14 -12.19 -3.31
C LEU A 47 -10.47 -12.73 -4.60
N ASP A 48 -10.86 -12.24 -5.76
CA ASP A 48 -10.22 -12.54 -7.04
C ASP A 48 -9.02 -11.61 -7.26
N ASN A 49 -7.81 -12.13 -7.11
CA ASN A 49 -6.57 -11.38 -7.29
C ASN A 49 -6.28 -10.95 -8.73
N SER A 50 -7.05 -11.40 -9.72
CA SER A 50 -6.91 -10.97 -11.13
C SER A 50 -7.83 -9.81 -11.52
N ASN A 51 -8.81 -9.46 -10.70
CA ASN A 51 -9.86 -8.50 -11.04
C ASN A 51 -9.74 -7.16 -10.30
N GLN A 52 -9.37 -7.18 -9.05
CA GLN A 52 -9.26 -6.02 -8.17
C GLN A 52 -7.87 -5.95 -7.56
N ALA A 53 -7.40 -4.74 -7.32
CA ALA A 53 -6.16 -4.51 -6.59
C ALA A 53 -6.35 -3.33 -5.64
N ASN A 54 -6.57 -3.63 -4.36
CA ASN A 54 -6.56 -2.64 -3.31
C ASN A 54 -5.98 -3.24 -2.02
N LEU A 55 -5.49 -2.39 -1.13
CA LEU A 55 -4.82 -2.80 0.11
C LEU A 55 -5.73 -3.65 1.00
N THR A 56 -7.03 -3.34 1.10
CA THR A 56 -7.98 -4.11 1.93
C THR A 56 -8.19 -5.53 1.42
N GLN A 57 -8.23 -5.73 0.11
CA GLN A 57 -8.26 -7.05 -0.50
C GLN A 57 -6.95 -7.81 -0.26
N TRP A 58 -5.82 -7.15 -0.48
CA TRP A 58 -4.50 -7.76 -0.37
C TRP A 58 -4.20 -8.21 1.06
N ASN A 59 -4.60 -7.42 2.06
CA ASN A 59 -4.47 -7.80 3.46
C ASN A 59 -5.11 -9.17 3.75
N VAL A 60 -6.30 -9.45 3.19
CA VAL A 60 -6.97 -10.75 3.36
C VAL A 60 -6.29 -11.84 2.53
N LEU A 61 -5.88 -11.52 1.30
CA LEU A 61 -5.22 -12.50 0.42
C LEU A 61 -3.88 -12.96 0.99
N GLU A 62 -3.08 -12.06 1.56
CA GLU A 62 -1.78 -12.41 2.17
C GLU A 62 -1.91 -13.33 3.41
N GLN A 63 -3.05 -13.28 4.14
CA GLN A 63 -3.29 -14.22 5.22
C GLN A 63 -3.80 -15.59 4.71
N SER A 64 -4.45 -15.60 3.53
CA SER A 64 -5.19 -16.77 3.04
C SER A 64 -4.58 -17.45 1.81
N MET A 65 -3.66 -16.76 1.13
CA MET A 65 -2.97 -17.29 -0.06
C MET A 65 -1.45 -17.08 0.06
N GLU A 66 -0.70 -17.79 -0.76
CA GLU A 66 0.75 -17.62 -0.91
C GLU A 66 1.17 -17.67 -2.37
N GLY A 67 2.11 -16.78 -2.74
CA GLY A 67 2.82 -16.78 -4.01
C GLY A 67 4.07 -17.69 -4.02
N MET A 68 4.99 -17.41 -4.92
CA MET A 68 6.28 -18.08 -4.95
C MET A 68 7.07 -17.85 -3.67
N TYR A 69 7.00 -16.63 -3.13
CA TYR A 69 7.72 -16.18 -1.94
C TYR A 69 6.80 -15.47 -0.97
N ARG A 70 7.25 -15.31 0.27
CA ARG A 70 6.70 -14.43 1.29
C ARG A 70 7.73 -13.35 1.63
N ALA A 71 7.27 -12.20 2.04
CA ALA A 71 8.12 -11.21 2.68
C ALA A 71 8.43 -11.65 4.12
N GLY A 72 9.69 -11.67 4.48
CA GLY A 72 10.15 -11.88 5.84
C GLY A 72 10.55 -10.56 6.49
N LYS A 73 11.20 -10.65 7.65
CA LYS A 73 11.71 -9.47 8.36
C LYS A 73 12.62 -8.65 7.44
N ASN A 74 12.42 -7.33 7.42
CA ASN A 74 13.16 -6.37 6.59
C ASN A 74 13.05 -6.66 5.07
N GLY A 75 11.92 -7.20 4.60
CA GLY A 75 11.69 -7.47 3.18
C GLY A 75 12.51 -8.65 2.60
N LYS A 76 13.19 -9.44 3.45
CA LYS A 76 13.93 -10.62 2.99
C LYS A 76 12.96 -11.64 2.39
N LEU A 77 13.26 -12.12 1.18
CA LEU A 77 12.45 -13.15 0.54
C LEU A 77 12.57 -14.51 1.26
N ILE A 78 11.43 -15.12 1.51
CA ILE A 78 11.32 -16.47 2.10
C ILE A 78 10.60 -17.37 1.09
N PRO A 79 11.16 -18.56 0.74
CA PRO A 79 10.47 -19.52 -0.10
C PRO A 79 9.10 -19.92 0.48
N ALA A 80 8.04 -19.77 -0.33
CA ALA A 80 6.67 -20.15 -0.01
C ALA A 80 6.21 -21.32 -0.89
N MET A 81 5.51 -21.09 -1.99
CA MET A 81 5.19 -22.17 -2.94
C MET A 81 6.45 -22.68 -3.66
N ALA A 82 7.40 -21.80 -4.00
CA ALA A 82 8.70 -22.21 -4.49
C ALA A 82 9.55 -22.85 -3.38
N THR A 83 10.38 -23.84 -3.74
CA THR A 83 11.25 -24.55 -2.79
C THR A 83 12.53 -23.79 -2.45
N SER A 84 12.95 -22.85 -3.30
CA SER A 84 14.17 -22.03 -3.14
C SER A 84 14.02 -20.68 -3.82
N ILE A 85 14.90 -19.72 -3.49
CA ILE A 85 15.04 -18.49 -4.24
C ILE A 85 15.75 -18.80 -5.56
N VAL A 86 15.07 -18.51 -6.67
CA VAL A 86 15.54 -18.84 -8.02
C VAL A 86 16.47 -17.77 -8.55
N LYS A 87 17.61 -18.18 -9.11
CA LYS A 87 18.45 -17.32 -9.94
C LYS A 87 18.00 -17.43 -11.40
N PRO A 88 17.84 -16.31 -12.12
CA PRO A 88 17.46 -16.39 -13.53
C PRO A 88 18.59 -16.95 -14.41
N THR A 89 18.19 -17.51 -15.55
CA THR A 89 19.07 -17.95 -16.64
C THR A 89 18.83 -17.07 -17.88
N ASN A 90 19.47 -17.38 -19.01
CA ASN A 90 19.30 -16.66 -20.28
C ASN A 90 19.47 -15.14 -20.11
N SER A 91 20.64 -14.73 -19.56
CA SER A 91 20.97 -13.32 -19.30
C SER A 91 19.88 -12.60 -18.47
N GLY A 92 19.39 -13.23 -17.40
CA GLY A 92 18.42 -12.64 -16.48
C GLY A 92 16.95 -12.69 -16.94
N ARG A 93 16.65 -13.37 -18.06
CA ARG A 93 15.32 -13.33 -18.68
C ARG A 93 14.47 -14.58 -18.48
N THR A 94 15.01 -15.65 -17.88
CA THR A 94 14.25 -16.89 -17.68
C THR A 94 14.32 -17.33 -16.22
N TYR A 95 13.17 -17.51 -15.59
CA TYR A 95 13.01 -18.01 -14.25
C TYR A 95 12.33 -19.38 -14.29
N THR A 96 12.91 -20.38 -13.59
CA THR A 96 12.32 -21.72 -13.47
C THR A 96 12.09 -22.03 -12.00
N TYR A 97 10.83 -21.99 -11.55
CA TYR A 97 10.42 -22.24 -10.18
C TYR A 97 10.04 -23.70 -9.98
N HIS A 98 10.61 -24.35 -8.97
CA HIS A 98 10.19 -25.67 -8.51
C HIS A 98 9.26 -25.52 -7.31
N LEU A 99 8.02 -26.02 -7.45
CA LEU A 99 6.97 -25.89 -6.44
C LEU A 99 7.05 -27.04 -5.43
N ARG A 100 6.58 -26.76 -4.20
CA ARG A 100 6.41 -27.76 -3.15
C ARG A 100 5.41 -28.83 -3.59
N LYS A 101 5.80 -30.11 -3.53
CA LYS A 101 4.93 -31.23 -3.90
C LYS A 101 3.81 -31.49 -2.89
N ASN A 102 3.98 -31.05 -1.64
CA ASN A 102 3.01 -31.20 -0.55
C ASN A 102 2.10 -29.97 -0.36
N ALA A 103 2.19 -28.95 -1.21
CA ALA A 103 1.29 -27.81 -1.15
C ALA A 103 -0.11 -28.18 -1.63
N ARG A 104 -1.14 -27.79 -0.86
CA ARG A 104 -2.53 -28.08 -1.16
C ARG A 104 -3.41 -26.87 -0.94
N TRP A 105 -4.45 -26.78 -1.73
CA TRP A 105 -5.56 -25.87 -1.54
C TRP A 105 -6.42 -26.28 -0.34
N SER A 106 -7.19 -25.37 0.21
CA SER A 106 -8.09 -25.60 1.35
C SER A 106 -9.20 -26.62 1.09
N ASN A 107 -9.47 -26.95 -0.17
CA ASN A 107 -10.38 -28.01 -0.60
C ASN A 107 -9.67 -29.38 -0.77
N GLY A 108 -8.37 -29.46 -0.47
CA GLY A 108 -7.56 -30.68 -0.58
C GLY A 108 -6.87 -30.90 -1.93
N ASP A 109 -7.23 -30.16 -2.98
CA ASP A 109 -6.57 -30.23 -4.28
C ASP A 109 -5.07 -29.87 -4.14
N PRO A 110 -4.17 -30.49 -4.93
CA PRO A 110 -2.77 -30.06 -4.96
C PRO A 110 -2.61 -28.69 -5.63
N VAL A 111 -1.69 -27.87 -5.12
CA VAL A 111 -1.26 -26.64 -5.81
C VAL A 111 -0.31 -27.03 -6.93
N THR A 112 -0.55 -26.53 -8.13
CA THR A 112 0.20 -26.89 -9.35
C THR A 112 0.75 -25.65 -10.07
N ALA A 113 1.72 -25.87 -10.95
CA ALA A 113 2.22 -24.80 -11.84
C ALA A 113 1.12 -24.26 -12.77
N GLN A 114 0.13 -25.10 -13.12
CA GLN A 114 -1.00 -24.66 -13.93
C GLN A 114 -1.89 -23.62 -13.21
N ASP A 115 -1.98 -23.64 -11.90
CA ASP A 115 -2.75 -22.67 -11.11
C ASP A 115 -2.14 -21.26 -11.22
N PHE A 116 -0.82 -21.14 -11.30
CA PHE A 116 -0.11 -19.88 -11.59
C PHE A 116 -0.36 -19.43 -13.04
N VAL A 117 -0.25 -20.35 -14.02
CA VAL A 117 -0.52 -20.05 -15.43
C VAL A 117 -1.95 -19.54 -15.59
N THR A 118 -2.93 -20.18 -14.95
CA THR A 118 -4.35 -19.78 -14.97
C THR A 118 -4.51 -18.37 -14.41
N SER A 119 -3.95 -18.10 -13.23
CA SER A 119 -4.04 -16.80 -12.57
C SER A 119 -3.45 -15.69 -13.43
N TRP A 120 -2.20 -15.83 -13.87
CA TRP A 120 -1.50 -14.76 -14.57
C TRP A 120 -2.08 -14.46 -15.96
N ARG A 121 -2.56 -15.49 -16.68
CA ARG A 121 -3.27 -15.30 -17.95
C ARG A 121 -4.61 -14.59 -17.77
N ARG A 122 -5.32 -14.86 -16.68
CA ARG A 122 -6.54 -14.12 -16.34
C ARG A 122 -6.24 -12.67 -16.00
N SER A 123 -5.21 -12.40 -15.19
CA SER A 123 -4.81 -11.05 -14.77
C SER A 123 -4.39 -10.17 -15.95
N THR A 124 -3.72 -10.73 -16.95
CA THR A 124 -3.28 -9.99 -18.15
C THR A 124 -4.35 -9.87 -19.24
N ALA A 125 -5.40 -10.69 -19.19
CA ALA A 125 -6.46 -10.66 -20.20
C ALA A 125 -7.22 -9.32 -20.17
N PRO A 126 -7.53 -8.68 -21.31
CA PRO A 126 -8.35 -7.45 -21.37
C PRO A 126 -9.70 -7.61 -20.68
N THR A 127 -10.28 -8.81 -20.71
CA THR A 127 -11.55 -9.15 -20.06
C THR A 127 -11.52 -9.11 -18.55
N SER A 128 -10.32 -9.14 -17.92
CA SER A 128 -10.19 -9.02 -16.45
C SER A 128 -10.66 -7.65 -15.95
N LYS A 129 -10.61 -6.63 -16.80
CA LYS A 129 -10.86 -5.21 -16.44
C LYS A 129 -10.02 -4.76 -15.22
N SER A 130 -8.90 -5.42 -15.02
CA SER A 130 -7.98 -5.08 -13.92
C SER A 130 -7.26 -3.77 -14.23
N GLY A 131 -7.41 -2.79 -13.34
CA GLY A 131 -6.58 -1.58 -13.38
C GLY A 131 -5.11 -1.83 -12.98
N TYR A 132 -4.78 -3.08 -12.63
CA TYR A 132 -3.46 -3.48 -12.12
C TYR A 132 -2.69 -4.41 -13.04
N ASN A 133 -3.16 -4.63 -14.28
CA ASN A 133 -2.51 -5.52 -15.24
C ASN A 133 -1.12 -5.02 -15.69
N TYR A 134 -0.83 -3.73 -15.53
CA TYR A 134 0.48 -3.14 -15.82
C TYR A 134 1.63 -3.79 -15.03
N ILE A 135 1.35 -4.36 -13.83
CA ILE A 135 2.38 -5.01 -12.99
C ILE A 135 3.00 -6.24 -13.66
N PHE A 136 2.37 -6.80 -14.69
CA PHE A 136 2.89 -7.91 -15.49
C PHE A 136 3.81 -7.44 -16.63
N THR A 137 3.95 -6.12 -16.86
CA THR A 137 4.88 -5.55 -17.85
C THR A 137 6.28 -6.12 -17.66
N GLY A 138 6.91 -6.49 -18.79
CA GLY A 138 8.21 -7.16 -18.81
C GLY A 138 8.13 -8.69 -18.83
N ILE A 139 7.02 -9.32 -18.46
CA ILE A 139 6.77 -10.72 -18.80
C ILE A 139 6.46 -10.79 -20.31
N LYS A 140 7.08 -11.74 -20.99
CA LYS A 140 6.97 -11.86 -22.47
C LYS A 140 5.51 -11.80 -22.92
N ASN A 141 5.22 -10.91 -23.86
CA ASN A 141 3.90 -10.65 -24.46
C ASN A 141 2.86 -10.00 -23.53
N ALA A 142 3.14 -9.69 -22.27
CA ALA A 142 2.13 -9.17 -21.34
C ALA A 142 1.48 -7.88 -21.82
N GLU A 143 2.27 -6.92 -22.32
CA GLU A 143 1.77 -5.64 -22.84
C GLU A 143 0.89 -5.82 -24.09
N GLN A 144 1.28 -6.71 -25.00
CA GLN A 144 0.51 -7.01 -26.22
C GLN A 144 -0.83 -7.68 -25.88
N ILE A 145 -0.83 -8.55 -24.86
CA ILE A 145 -2.06 -9.20 -24.38
C ILE A 145 -2.98 -8.16 -23.73
N SER A 146 -2.44 -7.33 -22.81
CA SER A 146 -3.23 -6.29 -22.14
C SER A 146 -3.83 -5.28 -23.12
N ALA A 147 -3.13 -5.01 -24.22
CA ALA A 147 -3.62 -4.18 -25.32
C ALA A 147 -4.59 -4.91 -26.29
N GLY A 148 -4.93 -6.18 -26.02
CA GLY A 148 -5.82 -6.99 -26.87
C GLY A 148 -5.21 -7.43 -28.21
N LYS A 149 -3.90 -7.25 -28.40
CA LYS A 149 -3.20 -7.57 -29.67
C LYS A 149 -2.74 -9.04 -29.74
N MET A 150 -2.66 -9.73 -28.60
CA MET A 150 -2.29 -11.14 -28.50
C MET A 150 -3.21 -11.89 -27.54
N PRO A 151 -3.42 -13.21 -27.74
CA PRO A 151 -4.24 -14.01 -26.84
C PRO A 151 -3.52 -14.24 -25.49
N PRO A 152 -4.25 -14.37 -24.36
CA PRO A 152 -3.65 -14.66 -23.04
C PRO A 152 -2.80 -15.93 -23.00
N SER A 153 -3.04 -16.89 -23.90
CA SER A 153 -2.25 -18.13 -24.03
C SER A 153 -0.80 -17.89 -24.44
N SER A 154 -0.49 -16.74 -25.07
CA SER A 154 0.85 -16.37 -25.52
C SER A 154 1.72 -15.74 -24.42
N LEU A 155 1.16 -15.50 -23.21
CA LEU A 155 1.93 -14.97 -22.08
C LEU A 155 3.15 -15.87 -21.79
N GLY A 156 4.30 -15.24 -21.55
CA GLY A 156 5.57 -15.89 -21.22
C GLY A 156 5.56 -16.67 -19.91
N VAL A 157 4.49 -17.39 -19.61
CA VAL A 157 4.36 -18.26 -18.44
C VAL A 157 3.83 -19.63 -18.85
N ARG A 158 4.49 -20.70 -18.39
CA ARG A 158 4.08 -22.07 -18.73
C ARG A 158 4.43 -23.06 -17.62
N ALA A 159 3.54 -24.02 -17.40
CA ALA A 159 3.82 -25.19 -16.62
C ALA A 159 4.63 -26.17 -17.48
N LEU A 160 5.86 -26.50 -17.09
CA LEU A 160 6.69 -27.52 -17.76
C LEU A 160 6.25 -28.91 -17.32
N ASP A 161 5.86 -29.02 -16.07
CA ASP A 161 5.21 -30.16 -15.45
C ASP A 161 4.31 -29.69 -14.31
N ARG A 162 3.78 -30.61 -13.51
CA ARG A 162 2.87 -30.29 -12.40
C ARG A 162 3.47 -29.36 -11.36
N HIS A 163 4.79 -29.39 -11.14
CA HIS A 163 5.48 -28.68 -10.07
C HIS A 163 6.63 -27.78 -10.58
N THR A 164 6.73 -27.57 -11.89
CA THR A 164 7.75 -26.72 -12.48
C THR A 164 7.09 -25.63 -13.34
N LEU A 165 7.22 -24.37 -12.88
CA LEU A 165 6.76 -23.18 -13.58
C LEU A 165 7.95 -22.48 -14.23
N ARG A 166 7.85 -22.22 -15.54
CA ARG A 166 8.80 -21.37 -16.26
C ARG A 166 8.16 -20.03 -16.59
N VAL A 167 8.93 -18.96 -16.38
CA VAL A 167 8.58 -17.58 -16.76
C VAL A 167 9.68 -17.04 -17.66
N ASP A 168 9.29 -16.53 -18.82
CA ASP A 168 10.18 -15.87 -19.77
C ASP A 168 9.85 -14.37 -19.79
N LEU A 169 10.88 -13.51 -19.67
CA LEU A 169 10.78 -12.05 -19.66
C LEU A 169 11.26 -11.47 -20.99
N GLU A 170 10.77 -10.27 -21.36
CA GLU A 170 11.25 -9.49 -22.50
C GLU A 170 12.66 -8.96 -22.26
N TYR A 171 12.94 -8.55 -21.02
CA TYR A 171 14.24 -8.03 -20.57
C TYR A 171 14.54 -8.52 -19.15
N ALA A 172 15.79 -8.39 -18.70
CA ALA A 172 16.19 -8.78 -17.36
C ALA A 172 15.58 -7.82 -16.32
N MET A 173 14.95 -8.39 -15.28
CA MET A 173 14.33 -7.64 -14.18
C MET A 173 14.96 -8.11 -12.86
N PRO A 174 15.98 -7.41 -12.31
CA PRO A 174 16.68 -7.86 -11.10
C PRO A 174 15.77 -7.86 -9.86
N TYR A 175 14.66 -7.17 -9.93
CA TYR A 175 13.63 -7.10 -8.90
C TYR A 175 12.49 -8.13 -9.07
N PHE A 176 12.48 -8.95 -10.14
CA PHE A 176 11.37 -9.86 -10.46
C PHE A 176 11.01 -10.80 -9.30
N ASN A 177 11.99 -11.36 -8.61
CA ASN A 177 11.74 -12.18 -7.43
C ASN A 177 11.05 -11.39 -6.29
N LYS A 178 11.31 -10.08 -6.16
CA LYS A 178 10.64 -9.24 -5.16
C LYS A 178 9.16 -9.03 -5.48
N MET A 179 8.78 -9.06 -6.75
CA MET A 179 7.38 -8.97 -7.17
C MET A 179 6.58 -10.23 -6.83
N MET A 180 7.25 -11.38 -6.70
CA MET A 180 6.59 -12.68 -6.46
C MET A 180 5.98 -12.83 -5.05
N VAL A 181 6.13 -11.83 -4.17
CA VAL A 181 5.42 -11.77 -2.88
C VAL A 181 4.05 -11.11 -3.00
N MET A 182 3.76 -10.43 -4.11
CA MET A 182 2.54 -9.65 -4.30
C MET A 182 1.34 -10.54 -4.62
N PRO A 183 0.15 -10.25 -4.06
CA PRO A 183 -1.07 -11.01 -4.34
C PRO A 183 -1.44 -11.09 -5.82
N ALA A 184 -1.08 -10.10 -6.64
CA ALA A 184 -1.28 -10.13 -8.10
C ALA A 184 -0.66 -11.38 -8.76
N PHE A 185 0.45 -11.89 -8.21
CA PHE A 185 1.16 -13.06 -8.72
C PHE A 185 0.80 -14.38 -8.01
N PHE A 186 -0.16 -14.36 -7.08
CA PHE A 186 -0.59 -15.58 -6.41
C PHE A 186 -1.35 -16.51 -7.36
N PRO A 187 -1.31 -17.84 -7.13
CA PRO A 187 -2.03 -18.79 -7.96
C PRO A 187 -3.54 -18.69 -7.72
N GLN A 188 -4.32 -19.23 -8.66
CA GLN A 188 -5.76 -19.45 -8.53
C GLN A 188 -6.07 -20.91 -8.76
N ASN A 189 -6.89 -21.53 -7.91
CA ASN A 189 -7.32 -22.91 -8.12
C ASN A 189 -8.04 -23.03 -9.47
N THR A 190 -7.40 -23.69 -10.43
CA THR A 190 -7.88 -23.81 -11.80
C THR A 190 -9.27 -24.45 -11.89
N GLY A 191 -9.57 -25.41 -11.01
CA GLY A 191 -10.88 -26.06 -10.91
C GLY A 191 -11.96 -25.08 -10.45
N TYR A 192 -11.67 -24.24 -9.45
CA TYR A 192 -12.60 -23.22 -8.95
C TYR A 192 -12.81 -22.10 -9.97
N VAL A 193 -11.76 -21.64 -10.64
CA VAL A 193 -11.88 -20.65 -11.73
C VAL A 193 -12.81 -21.19 -12.83
N LYS A 194 -12.59 -22.43 -13.26
CA LYS A 194 -13.45 -23.08 -14.28
C LYS A 194 -14.89 -23.26 -13.79
N LYS A 195 -15.07 -23.63 -12.51
CA LYS A 195 -16.40 -23.87 -11.92
C LYS A 195 -17.22 -22.59 -11.77
N PHE A 196 -16.60 -21.49 -11.33
CA PHE A 196 -17.31 -20.28 -10.93
C PHE A 196 -17.24 -19.15 -11.97
N GLY A 197 -16.30 -19.18 -12.93
CA GLY A 197 -16.16 -18.15 -13.97
C GLY A 197 -16.09 -16.74 -13.37
N ASP A 198 -16.94 -15.83 -13.83
CA ASP A 198 -17.03 -14.45 -13.36
C ASP A 198 -17.46 -14.32 -11.88
N LYS A 199 -17.97 -15.39 -11.30
CA LYS A 199 -18.34 -15.43 -9.87
C LYS A 199 -17.20 -15.88 -8.96
N TYR A 200 -16.01 -16.22 -9.51
CA TYR A 200 -14.84 -16.55 -8.72
C TYR A 200 -14.46 -15.39 -7.79
N GLY A 201 -14.18 -15.67 -6.51
CA GLY A 201 -13.78 -14.67 -5.53
C GLY A 201 -14.86 -13.70 -5.06
N THR A 202 -16.13 -13.82 -5.50
CA THR A 202 -17.21 -12.91 -5.07
C THR A 202 -17.73 -13.19 -3.66
N ASN A 203 -17.34 -14.28 -3.04
CA ASN A 203 -17.55 -14.61 -1.63
C ASN A 203 -16.60 -15.75 -1.20
N SER A 204 -16.57 -16.02 0.11
CA SER A 204 -15.68 -17.04 0.70
C SER A 204 -15.93 -18.49 0.21
N ALA A 205 -17.13 -18.82 -0.25
CA ALA A 205 -17.43 -20.15 -0.79
C ALA A 205 -16.94 -20.36 -2.23
N ARG A 206 -16.57 -19.27 -2.93
CA ARG A 206 -16.16 -19.28 -4.34
C ARG A 206 -14.66 -19.05 -4.54
N VAL A 207 -13.88 -19.24 -3.49
CA VAL A 207 -12.42 -19.15 -3.52
C VAL A 207 -11.82 -20.32 -2.74
N ALA A 208 -10.79 -20.95 -3.27
CA ALA A 208 -9.95 -21.88 -2.52
C ALA A 208 -8.68 -21.14 -2.09
N CYS A 209 -8.20 -21.40 -0.89
CA CYS A 209 -7.02 -20.76 -0.31
C CYS A 209 -5.85 -21.76 -0.25
N ASN A 210 -4.64 -21.34 -0.62
CA ASN A 210 -3.42 -22.18 -0.53
C ASN A 210 -2.47 -21.73 0.60
N GLY A 211 -2.82 -20.64 1.31
CA GLY A 211 -2.05 -20.09 2.42
C GLY A 211 -2.43 -20.67 3.78
N ALA A 212 -1.94 -20.00 4.84
CA ALA A 212 -2.05 -20.44 6.23
C ALA A 212 -3.51 -20.49 6.74
N PHE A 213 -4.36 -19.63 6.25
CA PHE A 213 -5.75 -19.52 6.64
C PHE A 213 -6.69 -19.64 5.43
N LYS A 214 -7.97 -19.89 5.71
CA LYS A 214 -9.04 -19.84 4.72
C LYS A 214 -10.11 -18.84 5.19
N VAL A 215 -10.65 -18.07 4.24
CA VAL A 215 -11.71 -17.09 4.51
C VAL A 215 -13.02 -17.81 4.75
N GLN A 216 -13.77 -17.39 5.79
CA GLN A 216 -15.07 -17.94 6.14
C GLN A 216 -16.07 -16.84 6.46
N GLY A 217 -17.31 -17.02 6.00
CA GLY A 217 -18.44 -16.15 6.33
C GLY A 217 -18.41 -14.78 5.65
N TRP A 218 -17.48 -14.54 4.70
CA TRP A 218 -17.58 -13.35 3.86
C TRP A 218 -18.52 -13.61 2.70
N THR A 219 -19.59 -12.80 2.64
CA THR A 219 -20.68 -12.95 1.66
C THR A 219 -20.51 -12.08 0.41
N GLY A 220 -19.54 -11.16 0.43
CA GLY A 220 -19.32 -10.15 -0.59
C GLY A 220 -19.66 -8.72 -0.13
N THR A 221 -20.46 -8.56 0.92
CA THR A 221 -20.97 -7.24 1.36
C THR A 221 -21.04 -7.06 2.87
N ASN A 222 -20.78 -8.11 3.66
CA ASN A 222 -20.85 -7.99 5.12
C ASN A 222 -19.55 -7.42 5.70
N ASP A 223 -19.69 -6.66 6.80
CA ASP A 223 -18.61 -5.93 7.46
C ASP A 223 -17.76 -6.78 8.42
N LYS A 224 -18.15 -8.04 8.66
CA LYS A 224 -17.46 -8.92 9.60
C LYS A 224 -17.39 -10.34 9.07
N TRP A 225 -16.20 -10.93 9.09
CA TRP A 225 -15.95 -12.31 8.68
C TRP A 225 -14.79 -12.90 9.49
N SER A 226 -14.38 -14.11 9.19
CA SER A 226 -13.28 -14.75 9.88
C SER A 226 -12.33 -15.48 8.93
N LEU A 227 -11.12 -15.67 9.42
CA LEU A 227 -10.11 -16.52 8.82
C LEU A 227 -9.85 -17.66 9.82
N THR A 228 -9.90 -18.92 9.34
CA THR A 228 -9.60 -20.11 10.15
C THR A 228 -8.43 -20.86 9.53
N PRO A 229 -7.63 -21.57 10.33
CA PRO A 229 -6.47 -22.30 9.80
C PRO A 229 -6.84 -23.23 8.64
N ASN A 230 -6.06 -23.17 7.58
CA ASN A 230 -6.13 -24.15 6.49
C ASN A 230 -5.50 -25.46 6.95
N THR A 231 -6.30 -26.51 7.14
CA THR A 231 -5.83 -27.81 7.62
C THR A 231 -4.89 -28.51 6.66
N HIS A 232 -4.93 -28.12 5.37
CA HIS A 232 -4.07 -28.65 4.31
C HIS A 232 -2.80 -27.83 4.06
N TYR A 233 -2.59 -26.74 4.82
CA TYR A 233 -1.44 -25.89 4.65
C TYR A 233 -0.14 -26.64 4.99
N TYR A 234 0.85 -26.61 4.10
CA TYR A 234 2.08 -27.39 4.23
C TYR A 234 2.88 -27.10 5.52
N ASP A 235 2.71 -25.90 6.09
CA ASP A 235 3.39 -25.47 7.31
C ASP A 235 2.42 -25.22 8.48
N ARG A 236 1.31 -26.01 8.52
CA ARG A 236 0.23 -25.89 9.53
C ARG A 236 0.75 -25.93 10.97
N LYS A 237 1.83 -26.68 11.23
CA LYS A 237 2.40 -26.83 12.59
C LYS A 237 2.85 -25.51 13.22
N ASN A 238 3.17 -24.50 12.40
CA ASN A 238 3.63 -23.19 12.83
C ASN A 238 2.49 -22.15 12.93
N ILE A 239 1.24 -22.53 12.69
CA ILE A 239 0.06 -21.66 12.84
C ILE A 239 -0.50 -21.84 14.24
N ARG A 240 -0.43 -20.77 15.05
CA ARG A 240 -0.77 -20.78 16.47
C ARG A 240 -2.17 -20.26 16.79
N MET A 241 -2.72 -19.39 15.94
CA MET A 241 -4.09 -18.87 16.09
C MET A 241 -5.11 -19.86 15.55
N ASP A 242 -6.20 -20.03 16.29
CA ASP A 242 -7.34 -20.86 15.88
C ASP A 242 -8.34 -20.06 15.05
N LYS A 243 -8.30 -18.72 15.14
CA LYS A 243 -9.22 -17.83 14.41
C LYS A 243 -8.63 -16.42 14.32
N MET A 244 -8.85 -15.75 13.18
CA MET A 244 -8.78 -14.30 13.06
C MET A 244 -10.18 -13.78 12.74
N VAL A 245 -10.66 -12.80 13.48
CA VAL A 245 -11.91 -12.09 13.21
C VAL A 245 -11.56 -10.78 12.57
N MET A 246 -12.03 -10.56 11.37
CA MET A 246 -11.85 -9.34 10.60
C MET A 246 -13.13 -8.53 10.65
N GLN A 247 -13.03 -7.22 10.91
CA GLN A 247 -14.18 -6.32 10.82
C GLN A 247 -13.79 -4.98 10.20
N ILE A 248 -14.73 -4.37 9.46
CA ILE A 248 -14.54 -3.06 8.86
C ILE A 248 -14.73 -1.99 9.94
N VAL A 249 -13.72 -1.14 10.12
CA VAL A 249 -13.77 0.02 11.02
C VAL A 249 -13.15 1.20 10.29
N LYS A 250 -13.97 2.16 9.87
CA LYS A 250 -13.53 3.30 9.04
C LYS A 250 -13.19 4.55 9.86
N ASP A 251 -13.67 4.60 11.10
CA ASP A 251 -13.46 5.74 12.00
C ASP A 251 -12.40 5.44 13.05
N SER A 252 -11.45 6.36 13.19
CA SER A 252 -10.27 6.21 14.07
C SER A 252 -10.62 6.25 15.56
N ASN A 253 -11.64 7.01 15.97
CA ASN A 253 -12.09 7.03 17.37
C ASN A 253 -12.79 5.72 17.72
N THR A 254 -13.60 5.19 16.81
CA THR A 254 -14.23 3.86 16.94
C THR A 254 -13.16 2.77 17.05
N ALA A 255 -12.10 2.82 16.23
CA ALA A 255 -10.99 1.87 16.31
C ALA A 255 -10.27 1.94 17.67
N HIS A 256 -10.01 3.17 18.17
CA HIS A 256 -9.42 3.38 19.49
C HIS A 256 -10.31 2.83 20.61
N GLN A 257 -11.61 3.11 20.58
CA GLN A 257 -12.57 2.59 21.57
C GLN A 257 -12.59 1.05 21.57
N LEU A 258 -12.69 0.41 20.39
CA LEU A 258 -12.67 -1.04 20.27
C LEU A 258 -11.37 -1.66 20.79
N PHE A 259 -10.24 -0.99 20.60
CA PHE A 259 -8.97 -1.41 21.17
C PHE A 259 -8.98 -1.34 22.71
N GLN A 260 -9.48 -0.26 23.29
CA GLN A 260 -9.62 -0.10 24.74
C GLN A 260 -10.55 -1.16 25.36
N GLU A 261 -11.58 -1.54 24.63
CA GLU A 261 -12.53 -2.59 25.02
C GLU A 261 -12.01 -4.02 24.78
N ASN A 262 -10.75 -4.18 24.32
CA ASN A 262 -10.14 -5.46 23.91
C ASN A 262 -10.92 -6.19 22.79
N LYS A 263 -11.64 -5.46 21.95
CA LYS A 263 -12.36 -5.96 20.76
C LYS A 263 -11.51 -5.87 19.48
N LEU A 264 -10.35 -5.19 19.54
CA LEU A 264 -9.29 -5.21 18.52
C LEU A 264 -7.95 -5.47 19.20
N ASP A 265 -7.08 -6.23 18.54
CA ASP A 265 -5.70 -6.49 18.97
C ASP A 265 -4.68 -5.64 18.21
N ASP A 266 -5.06 -5.19 17.04
CA ASP A 266 -4.32 -4.23 16.23
C ASP A 266 -5.33 -3.24 15.65
N ALA A 267 -5.20 -1.98 16.01
CA ALA A 267 -6.10 -0.91 15.58
C ALA A 267 -5.30 0.19 14.88
N GLN A 268 -5.50 0.34 13.59
CA GLN A 268 -4.95 1.46 12.84
C GLN A 268 -5.70 2.74 13.20
N ILE A 269 -4.96 3.77 13.58
CA ILE A 269 -5.48 5.08 13.95
C ILE A 269 -4.83 6.19 13.14
N THR A 270 -5.55 7.26 12.89
CA THR A 270 -5.12 8.39 12.05
C THR A 270 -5.55 9.72 12.64
N GLY A 271 -5.07 10.83 12.07
CA GLY A 271 -5.50 12.18 12.37
C GLY A 271 -5.33 12.57 13.83
N THR A 272 -6.28 13.33 14.38
CA THR A 272 -6.23 13.85 15.75
C THR A 272 -6.20 12.76 16.81
N THR A 273 -6.78 11.58 16.55
CA THR A 273 -6.69 10.43 17.45
C THR A 273 -5.26 9.95 17.58
N ALA A 274 -4.53 9.78 16.47
CA ALA A 274 -3.12 9.40 16.48
C ALA A 274 -2.26 10.48 17.15
N GLN A 275 -2.52 11.77 16.88
CA GLN A 275 -1.83 12.89 17.53
C GLN A 275 -2.00 12.89 19.05
N GLY A 276 -3.21 12.65 19.54
CA GLY A 276 -3.51 12.59 20.98
C GLY A 276 -2.86 11.41 21.71
N LEU A 277 -2.43 10.38 21.00
CA LEU A 277 -1.93 9.13 21.56
C LEU A 277 -0.40 8.95 21.43
N GLN A 278 0.35 10.00 21.06
CA GLN A 278 1.81 9.91 20.84
C GLN A 278 2.62 9.38 22.05
N LYS A 279 2.09 9.53 23.27
CA LYS A 279 2.71 9.02 24.51
C LYS A 279 2.19 7.64 24.92
N ASN A 280 1.28 7.04 24.16
CA ASN A 280 0.71 5.73 24.49
C ASN A 280 1.75 4.63 24.20
N LYS A 281 2.07 3.82 25.22
CA LYS A 281 3.07 2.74 25.14
C LYS A 281 2.71 1.62 24.15
N ASN A 282 1.43 1.51 23.77
CA ASN A 282 0.94 0.53 22.81
C ASN A 282 0.91 1.11 21.38
N LEU A 283 1.24 2.40 21.22
CA LEU A 283 1.32 3.03 19.90
C LEU A 283 2.61 2.61 19.20
N MET A 284 2.46 2.11 17.99
CA MET A 284 3.54 1.78 17.07
C MET A 284 3.41 2.61 15.80
N HIS A 285 4.52 3.09 15.28
CA HIS A 285 4.60 3.75 13.99
C HIS A 285 5.24 2.82 12.96
N LEU A 286 4.52 2.54 11.89
CA LEU A 286 4.99 1.77 10.75
C LEU A 286 5.26 2.71 9.57
N THR A 287 6.53 2.94 9.26
CA THR A 287 6.91 3.68 8.05
C THR A 287 6.62 2.82 6.83
N ARG A 288 5.76 3.33 5.92
CA ARG A 288 5.40 2.66 4.68
C ARG A 288 6.34 3.08 3.54
N GLY A 289 6.43 2.23 2.52
CA GLY A 289 7.21 2.50 1.30
C GLY A 289 6.50 3.46 0.36
N GLY A 290 5.92 4.53 0.87
CA GLY A 290 5.16 5.50 0.09
C GLY A 290 5.48 6.94 0.46
N VAL A 291 5.38 7.82 -0.53
CA VAL A 291 5.60 9.26 -0.39
C VAL A 291 4.35 10.01 -0.79
N TYR A 292 3.88 10.89 0.09
CA TYR A 292 2.94 11.94 -0.29
C TYR A 292 3.67 13.07 -0.99
N TYR A 293 3.13 13.50 -2.11
CA TYR A 293 3.75 14.52 -2.96
C TYR A 293 2.71 15.39 -3.64
N LEU A 294 3.13 16.57 -4.08
CA LEU A 294 2.37 17.36 -5.03
C LEU A 294 2.74 16.93 -6.44
N ARG A 295 1.81 16.36 -7.17
CA ARG A 295 1.92 16.18 -8.62
C ARG A 295 1.69 17.53 -9.27
N MET A 296 2.63 17.98 -10.07
CA MET A 296 2.51 19.21 -10.85
C MET A 296 1.94 18.91 -12.24
N ASN A 297 1.10 19.77 -12.77
CA ASN A 297 0.64 19.68 -14.15
C ASN A 297 1.59 20.48 -15.06
N LEU A 298 2.36 19.76 -15.87
CA LEU A 298 3.40 20.31 -16.73
C LEU A 298 2.92 20.61 -18.16
N ALA A 299 1.61 20.56 -18.42
CA ALA A 299 1.07 20.93 -19.73
C ALA A 299 1.47 22.38 -20.09
N GLU A 300 1.72 22.65 -21.38
CA GLU A 300 2.31 23.91 -21.86
C GLU A 300 1.52 25.16 -21.44
N ASN A 301 0.20 25.04 -21.33
CA ASN A 301 -0.69 26.15 -20.93
C ASN A 301 -0.80 26.34 -19.41
N ARG A 302 -0.10 25.55 -18.58
CA ARG A 302 -0.12 25.60 -17.13
C ARG A 302 1.08 26.33 -16.55
N ALA A 303 0.92 26.88 -15.35
CA ALA A 303 2.00 27.61 -14.67
C ALA A 303 3.23 26.73 -14.42
N PHE A 304 3.01 25.46 -14.11
CA PHE A 304 4.09 24.51 -13.80
C PHE A 304 4.74 23.87 -15.03
N SER A 305 4.43 24.31 -16.26
CA SER A 305 5.34 24.12 -17.39
C SER A 305 6.69 24.79 -17.13
N ASN A 306 6.70 25.87 -16.36
CA ASN A 306 7.92 26.59 -15.96
C ASN A 306 8.67 25.89 -14.81
N LYS A 307 9.90 25.48 -15.06
CA LYS A 307 10.78 24.78 -14.11
C LYS A 307 11.09 25.61 -12.85
N ASN A 308 11.29 26.93 -13.00
CA ASN A 308 11.61 27.80 -11.87
C ASN A 308 10.45 27.86 -10.86
N LEU A 309 9.18 27.85 -11.32
CA LEU A 309 8.02 27.81 -10.43
C LEU A 309 7.92 26.48 -9.67
N ARG A 310 8.24 25.34 -10.30
CA ARG A 310 8.25 24.03 -9.61
C ARG A 310 9.29 24.00 -8.50
N HIS A 311 10.51 24.47 -8.78
CA HIS A 311 11.57 24.55 -7.78
C HIS A 311 11.24 25.57 -6.68
N ALA A 312 10.58 26.69 -7.01
CA ALA A 312 10.15 27.66 -6.02
C ALA A 312 9.22 27.00 -5.00
N VAL A 313 8.20 26.27 -5.45
CA VAL A 313 7.28 25.54 -4.55
C VAL A 313 8.05 24.47 -3.74
N TYR A 314 8.95 23.71 -4.37
CA TYR A 314 9.77 22.72 -3.67
C TYR A 314 10.55 23.35 -2.51
N LEU A 315 11.24 24.47 -2.73
CA LEU A 315 12.08 25.12 -1.73
C LEU A 315 11.30 25.94 -0.69
N ALA A 316 10.03 26.29 -0.96
CA ALA A 316 9.20 27.08 -0.04
C ALA A 316 8.54 26.23 1.06
N LEU A 317 8.44 24.92 0.87
CA LEU A 317 7.74 24.03 1.78
C LEU A 317 8.71 23.44 2.82
N ASP A 318 8.64 23.92 4.08
CA ASP A 318 9.34 23.28 5.19
C ASP A 318 8.65 21.96 5.57
N ARG A 319 9.21 20.88 5.08
CA ARG A 319 8.70 19.53 5.29
C ARG A 319 8.82 19.05 6.73
N ASN A 320 9.80 19.58 7.47
CA ASN A 320 9.94 19.26 8.90
C ASN A 320 8.82 19.96 9.70
N GLU A 321 8.48 21.18 9.35
CA GLU A 321 7.32 21.87 9.93
C GLU A 321 6.02 21.10 9.60
N LEU A 322 5.82 20.71 8.34
CA LEU A 322 4.68 19.90 7.91
C LEU A 322 4.57 18.61 8.74
N ALA A 323 5.63 17.82 8.81
CA ALA A 323 5.62 16.54 9.51
C ALA A 323 5.39 16.69 11.02
N LYS A 324 6.07 17.66 11.66
CA LYS A 324 6.07 17.79 13.13
C LYS A 324 4.88 18.58 13.67
N LYS A 325 4.36 19.58 12.93
CA LYS A 325 3.31 20.48 13.44
C LYS A 325 1.94 20.26 12.81
N VAL A 326 1.88 19.86 11.54
CA VAL A 326 0.61 19.65 10.83
C VAL A 326 0.16 18.20 10.92
N LEU A 327 1.05 17.27 10.59
CA LEU A 327 0.72 15.84 10.60
C LEU A 327 0.78 15.27 12.02
N SER A 328 1.91 15.37 12.70
CA SER A 328 2.14 14.87 14.08
C SER A 328 1.70 13.42 14.29
N ASP A 329 1.79 12.59 13.26
CA ASP A 329 1.32 11.20 13.22
C ASP A 329 2.45 10.17 13.10
N GLY A 330 3.72 10.64 13.21
CA GLY A 330 4.91 9.83 13.00
C GLY A 330 5.46 9.89 11.56
N SER A 331 4.75 10.54 10.63
CA SER A 331 5.25 10.78 9.27
C SER A 331 6.54 11.60 9.29
N THR A 332 7.43 11.34 8.33
CA THR A 332 8.74 11.97 8.25
C THR A 332 8.91 12.76 6.96
N ALA A 333 9.60 13.90 7.03
CA ALA A 333 9.91 14.71 5.88
C ALA A 333 10.61 13.91 4.77
N SER A 334 10.17 14.07 3.52
CA SER A 334 10.82 13.46 2.34
C SER A 334 11.28 14.51 1.36
N GLY A 335 12.55 14.45 0.96
CA GLY A 335 13.14 15.30 -0.08
C GLY A 335 13.20 14.64 -1.45
N THR A 336 12.89 13.34 -1.53
CA THR A 336 12.89 12.54 -2.77
C THR A 336 11.55 11.89 -3.02
N TYR A 337 11.30 11.51 -4.26
CA TYR A 337 10.09 10.80 -4.65
C TYR A 337 10.08 9.34 -4.17
N VAL A 338 11.23 8.73 -3.96
CA VAL A 338 11.35 7.38 -3.38
C VAL A 338 11.29 7.45 -1.86
N ALA A 339 10.53 6.58 -1.23
CA ALA A 339 10.41 6.52 0.22
C ALA A 339 11.71 6.03 0.89
N ARG A 340 12.02 6.57 2.08
CA ARG A 340 13.13 6.07 2.90
C ARG A 340 12.90 4.61 3.28
N LYS A 341 13.98 3.82 3.29
CA LYS A 341 13.99 2.38 3.59
C LYS A 341 13.21 1.52 2.59
N LEU A 342 12.79 2.07 1.46
CA LEU A 342 12.20 1.29 0.38
C LEU A 342 13.23 0.35 -0.25
N ALA A 343 14.40 0.87 -0.57
CA ALA A 343 15.45 0.12 -1.21
C ALA A 343 16.85 0.55 -0.76
N THR A 344 17.72 -0.43 -0.54
CA THR A 344 19.15 -0.24 -0.36
C THR A 344 19.82 -0.45 -1.72
N ASP A 345 20.64 0.49 -2.16
CA ASP A 345 21.49 0.31 -3.32
C ASP A 345 22.64 -0.65 -2.94
N PRO A 346 22.71 -1.85 -3.51
CA PRO A 346 23.73 -2.82 -3.13
C PRO A 346 25.16 -2.43 -3.56
N THR A 347 25.28 -1.43 -4.44
CA THR A 347 26.59 -0.94 -4.91
C THR A 347 27.22 0.08 -3.96
N THR A 348 26.38 0.78 -3.17
CA THR A 348 26.80 1.77 -2.16
C THR A 348 26.49 1.35 -0.73
N GLU A 349 25.67 0.29 -0.55
CA GLU A 349 25.14 -0.19 0.72
C GLU A 349 24.32 0.86 1.49
N ARG A 350 23.82 1.89 0.79
CA ARG A 350 23.05 3.00 1.36
C ARG A 350 21.58 2.91 1.02
N ASP A 351 20.76 3.47 1.87
CA ASP A 351 19.35 3.72 1.56
C ASP A 351 19.25 4.71 0.39
N PHE A 352 18.67 4.28 -0.71
CA PHE A 352 18.62 5.02 -1.97
C PHE A 352 17.99 6.41 -1.81
N ALA A 353 16.88 6.50 -1.07
CA ALA A 353 16.23 7.80 -0.85
C ALA A 353 17.11 8.77 -0.08
N THR A 354 17.84 8.27 0.94
CA THR A 354 18.78 9.10 1.73
C THR A 354 19.94 9.58 0.86
N GLU A 355 20.51 8.71 0.04
CA GLU A 355 21.62 9.03 -0.86
C GLU A 355 21.23 10.08 -1.90
N MET A 356 20.01 9.98 -2.44
CA MET A 356 19.54 10.82 -3.54
C MET A 356 18.78 12.07 -3.09
N THR A 357 18.60 12.29 -1.78
CA THR A 357 17.97 13.52 -1.27
C THR A 357 18.84 14.73 -1.59
N PRO A 358 18.31 15.79 -2.23
CA PRO A 358 19.03 17.03 -2.44
C PRO A 358 19.55 17.62 -1.13
N SER A 359 20.75 18.21 -1.17
CA SER A 359 21.35 18.85 0.00
C SER A 359 20.53 20.03 0.52
N GLU A 360 19.77 20.68 -0.36
CA GLU A 360 18.90 21.80 -0.03
C GLU A 360 17.44 21.47 -0.34
N THR A 361 16.64 21.21 0.70
CA THR A 361 15.22 20.87 0.59
C THR A 361 14.29 21.99 1.03
N PHE A 362 14.83 23.04 1.67
CA PHE A 362 14.11 24.24 2.10
C PHE A 362 15.03 25.45 2.07
N ASN A 363 14.65 26.45 1.27
CA ASN A 363 15.33 27.75 1.21
C ASN A 363 14.35 28.82 0.70
N MET A 364 13.75 29.57 1.61
CA MET A 364 12.74 30.58 1.28
C MET A 364 13.28 31.73 0.42
N LYS A 365 14.53 32.15 0.64
CA LYS A 365 15.15 33.23 -0.16
C LYS A 365 15.25 32.79 -1.63
N LYS A 366 15.85 31.66 -1.86
CA LYS A 366 16.01 31.09 -3.22
C LYS A 366 14.65 30.76 -3.86
N ALA A 367 13.67 30.30 -3.06
CA ALA A 367 12.32 30.04 -3.53
C ALA A 367 11.67 31.33 -4.10
N LYS A 368 11.79 32.46 -3.40
CA LYS A 368 11.28 33.77 -3.87
C LYS A 368 11.99 34.25 -5.15
N GLU A 369 13.29 34.07 -5.22
CA GLU A 369 14.09 34.42 -6.42
C GLU A 369 13.62 33.62 -7.64
N LEU A 370 13.44 32.30 -7.48
CA LEU A 370 12.97 31.40 -8.54
C LEU A 370 11.52 31.69 -8.93
N TRP A 371 10.65 31.99 -7.96
CA TRP A 371 9.27 32.36 -8.23
C TRP A 371 9.21 33.61 -9.11
N ASN A 372 9.91 34.70 -8.71
CA ASN A 372 9.94 35.95 -9.46
C ASN A 372 10.50 35.74 -10.88
N LYS A 373 11.54 34.93 -11.02
CA LYS A 373 12.11 34.56 -12.32
C LYS A 373 11.11 33.83 -13.19
N GLY A 374 10.45 32.80 -12.65
CA GLY A 374 9.45 32.02 -13.39
C GLY A 374 8.24 32.87 -13.81
N MET A 375 7.73 33.73 -12.93
CA MET A 375 6.62 34.66 -13.27
C MET A 375 7.01 35.63 -14.40
N LYS A 376 8.25 36.14 -14.37
CA LYS A 376 8.78 37.00 -15.45
C LYS A 376 8.87 36.24 -16.77
N GLU A 377 9.37 35.00 -16.75
CA GLU A 377 9.46 34.14 -17.93
C GLU A 377 8.09 33.81 -18.53
N LEU A 378 7.05 33.68 -17.70
CA LEU A 378 5.66 33.50 -18.14
C LEU A 378 4.98 34.80 -18.59
N GLY A 379 5.60 35.96 -18.37
CA GLY A 379 4.99 37.27 -18.65
C GLY A 379 3.78 37.56 -17.78
N LYS A 380 3.68 36.98 -16.56
CA LYS A 380 2.52 37.11 -15.67
C LYS A 380 2.89 37.87 -14.40
N SER A 381 1.98 38.74 -13.93
CA SER A 381 2.06 39.45 -12.64
C SER A 381 1.37 38.68 -11.50
N SER A 382 0.41 37.82 -11.84
CA SER A 382 -0.33 36.98 -10.89
C SER A 382 -0.71 35.64 -11.52
N VAL A 383 -0.94 34.63 -10.67
CA VAL A 383 -1.41 33.30 -11.07
C VAL A 383 -2.31 32.74 -9.98
N THR A 384 -3.40 32.11 -10.39
CA THR A 384 -4.24 31.29 -9.52
C THR A 384 -3.91 29.83 -9.84
N LEU A 385 -3.64 29.04 -8.80
CA LEU A 385 -3.22 27.64 -8.87
C LEU A 385 -4.28 26.76 -8.22
N ASP A 386 -4.86 25.84 -8.96
CA ASP A 386 -5.84 24.88 -8.44
C ASP A 386 -5.12 23.68 -7.82
N LEU A 387 -5.25 23.55 -6.48
CA LEU A 387 -4.73 22.42 -5.70
C LEU A 387 -5.85 21.43 -5.38
N VAL A 388 -5.89 20.32 -6.06
CA VAL A 388 -6.86 19.24 -5.85
C VAL A 388 -6.36 18.27 -4.78
N THR A 389 -7.20 17.99 -3.77
CA THR A 389 -6.96 17.00 -2.72
C THR A 389 -8.16 16.06 -2.58
N ASP A 390 -7.99 14.90 -1.91
CA ASP A 390 -9.14 14.18 -1.39
C ASP A 390 -9.75 14.92 -0.17
N ASP A 391 -10.93 14.48 0.29
CA ASP A 391 -11.69 15.12 1.37
C ASP A 391 -11.31 14.65 2.78
N GLN A 392 -10.22 13.87 2.92
CA GLN A 392 -9.70 13.47 4.22
C GLN A 392 -9.16 14.67 5.00
N THR A 393 -9.36 14.69 6.31
CA THR A 393 -8.91 15.79 7.18
C THR A 393 -7.41 16.06 7.04
N VAL A 394 -6.59 15.01 6.94
CA VAL A 394 -5.14 15.14 6.77
C VAL A 394 -4.82 15.82 5.45
N SER A 395 -5.45 15.43 4.36
CA SER A 395 -5.24 16.02 3.03
C SER A 395 -5.66 17.50 2.98
N LYS A 396 -6.78 17.85 3.63
CA LYS A 396 -7.22 19.25 3.80
C LYS A 396 -6.17 20.08 4.54
N ASN A 397 -5.67 19.59 5.65
CA ASN A 397 -4.65 20.28 6.45
C ASN A 397 -3.35 20.48 5.66
N VAL A 398 -2.90 19.48 4.91
CA VAL A 398 -1.72 19.60 4.02
C VAL A 398 -2.00 20.60 2.90
N GLY A 399 -3.19 20.57 2.28
CA GLY A 399 -3.58 21.54 1.26
C GLY A 399 -3.55 22.99 1.77
N GLN A 400 -4.10 23.24 2.96
CA GLN A 400 -4.06 24.56 3.62
C GLN A 400 -2.64 24.99 3.99
N PHE A 401 -1.78 24.06 4.43
CA PHE A 401 -0.36 24.36 4.66
C PHE A 401 0.32 24.82 3.37
N VAL A 402 0.13 24.11 2.26
CA VAL A 402 0.69 24.48 0.96
C VAL A 402 0.17 25.84 0.52
N GLN A 403 -1.15 26.08 0.58
CA GLN A 403 -1.78 27.36 0.27
C GLN A 403 -1.14 28.49 1.06
N SER A 404 -1.09 28.34 2.39
CA SER A 404 -0.52 29.37 3.28
C SER A 404 0.93 29.69 2.93
N LYS A 405 1.78 28.67 2.70
CA LYS A 405 3.20 28.89 2.36
C LYS A 405 3.38 29.56 1.00
N VAL A 406 2.59 29.20 0.01
CA VAL A 406 2.65 29.77 -1.34
C VAL A 406 2.14 31.21 -1.35
N GLU A 407 0.94 31.46 -0.83
CA GLU A 407 0.32 32.80 -0.86
C GLU A 407 1.07 33.82 -0.01
N THR A 408 1.56 33.42 1.17
CA THR A 408 2.30 34.34 2.06
C THR A 408 3.66 34.74 1.50
N ASN A 409 4.31 33.84 0.74
CA ASN A 409 5.70 34.04 0.34
C ASN A 409 5.89 34.45 -1.11
N PHE A 410 4.93 34.21 -1.99
CA PHE A 410 5.05 34.46 -3.41
C PHE A 410 4.11 35.57 -3.88
N LYS A 411 4.72 36.68 -4.32
CA LYS A 411 3.95 37.83 -4.83
C LYS A 411 3.10 37.41 -6.04
N GLY A 412 1.81 37.72 -6.02
CA GLY A 412 0.89 37.41 -7.10
C GLY A 412 0.39 35.99 -7.16
N ALA A 413 0.78 35.12 -6.21
CA ALA A 413 0.26 33.77 -6.10
C ALA A 413 -1.07 33.73 -5.35
N LYS A 414 -2.02 32.95 -5.88
CA LYS A 414 -3.24 32.53 -5.19
C LYS A 414 -3.38 31.03 -5.36
N VAL A 415 -3.77 30.31 -4.31
CA VAL A 415 -4.01 28.87 -4.36
C VAL A 415 -5.47 28.59 -4.01
N ASN A 416 -6.16 27.94 -4.90
CA ASN A 416 -7.53 27.48 -4.69
C ASN A 416 -7.49 26.01 -4.27
N VAL A 417 -7.77 25.70 -2.99
CA VAL A 417 -7.76 24.33 -2.47
C VAL A 417 -9.12 23.69 -2.68
N GLU A 418 -9.17 22.70 -3.56
CA GLU A 418 -10.36 21.91 -3.85
C GLU A 418 -10.28 20.54 -3.16
N SER A 419 -10.95 20.41 -2.02
CA SER A 419 -11.06 19.13 -1.30
C SER A 419 -12.35 18.42 -1.69
N VAL A 420 -12.24 17.32 -2.44
CA VAL A 420 -13.38 16.62 -3.02
C VAL A 420 -13.27 15.10 -2.76
N PRO A 421 -14.39 14.34 -2.77
CA PRO A 421 -14.33 12.88 -2.61
C PRO A 421 -13.33 12.24 -3.56
N SER A 422 -12.62 11.19 -3.09
CA SER A 422 -11.50 10.56 -3.82
C SER A 422 -11.82 10.20 -5.28
N LYS A 423 -13.05 9.75 -5.56
CA LYS A 423 -13.47 9.46 -6.95
C LYS A 423 -13.53 10.72 -7.81
N SER A 424 -14.02 11.83 -7.25
CA SER A 424 -14.07 13.13 -7.95
C SER A 424 -12.68 13.70 -8.15
N SER A 425 -11.80 13.58 -7.14
CA SER A 425 -10.38 13.95 -7.24
C SER A 425 -9.70 13.19 -8.38
N SER A 426 -9.87 11.87 -8.44
CA SER A 426 -9.33 11.04 -9.52
C SER A 426 -9.86 11.45 -10.90
N GLY A 427 -11.15 11.80 -10.99
CA GLY A 427 -11.77 12.31 -12.22
C GLY A 427 -11.15 13.61 -12.70
N LYS A 428 -11.01 14.61 -11.80
CA LYS A 428 -10.33 15.87 -12.11
C LYS A 428 -8.91 15.67 -12.60
N VAL A 429 -8.16 14.82 -11.90
CA VAL A 429 -6.76 14.52 -12.23
C VAL A 429 -6.65 13.83 -13.61
N SER A 430 -7.50 12.86 -13.91
CA SER A 430 -7.49 12.18 -15.21
C SER A 430 -7.86 13.12 -16.37
N ASN A 431 -8.70 14.14 -16.12
CA ASN A 431 -9.06 15.15 -17.11
C ASN A 431 -8.00 16.27 -17.25
N GLY A 432 -7.02 16.35 -16.32
CA GLY A 432 -6.04 17.44 -16.28
C GLY A 432 -6.55 18.74 -15.63
N ASP A 433 -7.65 18.65 -14.87
CA ASP A 433 -8.31 19.79 -14.20
C ASP A 433 -7.64 20.08 -12.85
N PHE A 434 -6.34 20.41 -12.87
CA PHE A 434 -5.53 20.76 -11.71
C PHE A 434 -4.24 21.47 -12.15
N ASP A 435 -3.65 22.28 -11.28
CA ASP A 435 -2.26 22.73 -11.38
C ASP A 435 -1.37 21.93 -10.44
N MET A 436 -1.86 21.63 -9.23
CA MET A 436 -1.25 20.73 -8.25
C MET A 436 -2.28 19.69 -7.79
N ASN A 437 -1.82 18.48 -7.55
CA ASN A 437 -2.64 17.44 -6.93
C ASN A 437 -1.86 16.81 -5.77
N LEU A 438 -2.40 16.90 -4.56
CA LEU A 438 -1.87 16.16 -3.42
C LEU A 438 -2.26 14.69 -3.54
N THR A 439 -1.27 13.82 -3.60
CA THR A 439 -1.48 12.38 -3.78
C THR A 439 -0.38 11.56 -3.11
N LEU A 440 -0.64 10.28 -2.95
CA LEU A 440 0.30 9.26 -2.45
C LEU A 440 0.69 8.33 -3.59
N TRP A 441 1.94 7.95 -3.66
CA TRP A 441 2.35 6.72 -4.30
C TRP A 441 2.93 5.77 -3.25
N LEU A 442 2.37 4.58 -3.15
CA LEU A 442 2.88 3.48 -2.33
C LEU A 442 3.54 2.48 -3.27
N ALA A 443 4.82 2.22 -3.07
CA ALA A 443 5.57 1.33 -3.95
C ALA A 443 4.99 -0.08 -3.97
N ASP A 444 4.82 -0.63 -5.16
CA ASP A 444 4.29 -1.99 -5.37
C ASP A 444 5.27 -3.06 -4.87
N PHE A 445 6.57 -2.80 -5.02
CA PHE A 445 7.65 -3.68 -4.57
C PHE A 445 8.90 -2.87 -4.18
N ALA A 446 9.78 -3.46 -3.38
CA ALA A 446 10.94 -2.80 -2.78
C ALA A 446 12.07 -2.53 -3.81
N ASN A 447 11.80 -1.64 -4.78
CA ASN A 447 12.77 -1.15 -5.77
C ASN A 447 12.30 0.21 -6.33
N PRO A 448 13.20 1.19 -6.59
CA PRO A 448 12.83 2.51 -7.13
C PRO A 448 12.07 2.48 -8.47
N VAL A 449 12.20 1.42 -9.26
CA VAL A 449 11.44 1.23 -10.51
C VAL A 449 9.94 1.34 -10.26
N SER A 450 9.44 0.85 -9.11
CA SER A 450 8.02 0.95 -8.75
C SER A 450 7.51 2.40 -8.68
N ASP A 451 8.39 3.32 -8.27
CA ASP A 451 8.08 4.75 -8.19
C ASP A 451 8.33 5.44 -9.55
N PHE A 452 9.39 5.06 -10.24
CA PHE A 452 9.85 5.77 -11.44
C PHE A 452 9.02 5.48 -12.68
N ASP A 453 8.57 4.24 -12.86
CA ASP A 453 7.84 3.84 -14.06
C ASP A 453 6.57 4.66 -14.26
N ILE A 454 5.89 5.10 -13.19
CA ILE A 454 4.66 5.90 -13.30
C ILE A 454 4.90 7.34 -13.78
N LEU A 455 6.14 7.82 -13.77
CA LEU A 455 6.51 9.14 -14.26
C LEU A 455 7.07 9.09 -15.70
N SER A 456 7.25 7.91 -16.30
CA SER A 456 7.68 7.82 -17.70
C SER A 456 6.63 8.42 -18.64
N SER A 457 7.08 9.02 -19.75
CA SER A 457 6.22 9.75 -20.68
C SER A 457 5.10 8.88 -21.28
N SER A 458 5.35 7.58 -21.44
CA SER A 458 4.41 6.60 -22.00
C SER A 458 3.46 5.98 -20.97
N ASN A 459 3.67 6.22 -19.66
CA ASN A 459 2.86 5.59 -18.63
C ASN A 459 1.49 6.30 -18.48
N PRO A 460 0.36 5.58 -18.50
CA PRO A 460 -0.96 6.17 -18.34
C PRO A 460 -1.19 6.81 -16.95
N GLN A 461 -0.40 6.47 -15.93
CA GLN A 461 -0.43 7.10 -14.61
C GLN A 461 0.29 8.45 -14.53
N ASN A 462 1.01 8.84 -15.59
CA ASN A 462 1.71 10.11 -15.70
C ASN A 462 0.72 11.27 -15.97
N TYR A 463 -0.20 11.48 -15.05
CA TYR A 463 -1.20 12.56 -15.16
C TYR A 463 -0.59 13.96 -15.12
N GLY A 464 0.60 14.12 -14.54
CA GLY A 464 1.35 15.39 -14.52
C GLY A 464 1.96 15.78 -15.87
N LYS A 465 1.90 14.90 -16.88
CA LYS A 465 2.43 15.14 -18.22
C LYS A 465 3.94 15.42 -18.25
N TYR A 466 4.69 14.83 -17.31
CA TYR A 466 6.15 14.88 -17.38
C TYR A 466 6.64 14.19 -18.66
N ASN A 467 7.42 14.90 -19.45
CA ASN A 467 7.95 14.42 -20.72
C ASN A 467 9.45 14.75 -20.78
N SER A 468 10.29 13.77 -20.52
CA SER A 468 11.75 13.89 -20.52
C SER A 468 12.37 12.69 -21.23
N PRO A 469 12.80 12.87 -22.49
CA PRO A 469 13.49 11.81 -23.24
C PRO A 469 14.73 11.27 -22.50
N SER A 470 15.44 12.13 -21.77
CA SER A 470 16.60 11.73 -20.95
C SER A 470 16.18 10.80 -19.81
N TYR A 471 15.07 11.12 -19.12
CA TYR A 471 14.51 10.28 -18.06
C TYR A 471 14.07 8.91 -18.60
N ASP A 472 13.27 8.89 -19.66
CA ASP A 472 12.81 7.66 -20.30
C ASP A 472 13.97 6.81 -20.80
N SER A 473 15.05 7.45 -21.30
CA SER A 473 16.28 6.77 -21.68
C SER A 473 16.95 6.07 -20.50
N GLN A 474 17.01 6.69 -19.30
CA GLN A 474 17.58 6.04 -18.11
C GLN A 474 16.76 4.81 -17.71
N LEU A 475 15.43 4.88 -17.70
CA LEU A 475 14.57 3.73 -17.42
C LEU A 475 14.75 2.62 -18.46
N SER A 476 14.81 2.98 -19.73
CA SER A 476 15.07 2.04 -20.81
C SER A 476 16.45 1.37 -20.71
N GLN A 477 17.48 2.12 -20.33
CA GLN A 477 18.83 1.59 -20.11
C GLN A 477 18.87 0.67 -18.89
N ALA A 478 18.20 1.01 -17.80
CA ALA A 478 18.06 0.15 -16.64
C ALA A 478 17.44 -1.21 -17.00
N ARG A 479 16.40 -1.22 -17.85
CA ARG A 479 15.80 -2.46 -18.37
C ARG A 479 16.78 -3.28 -19.21
N ARG A 480 17.57 -2.64 -20.08
CA ARG A 480 18.62 -3.33 -20.87
C ARG A 480 19.74 -3.88 -20.01
N ASN A 481 20.09 -3.17 -18.95
CA ASN A 481 21.20 -3.50 -18.04
C ASN A 481 20.71 -4.30 -16.81
N GLY A 482 19.52 -4.90 -16.84
CA GLY A 482 18.93 -5.57 -15.69
C GLY A 482 19.74 -6.78 -15.16
N ASN A 483 20.68 -7.31 -15.92
CA ASN A 483 21.63 -8.34 -15.51
C ASN A 483 22.99 -7.80 -15.04
N ASP A 484 23.22 -6.50 -15.14
CA ASP A 484 24.36 -5.76 -14.60
C ASP A 484 23.88 -4.86 -13.45
N GLU A 485 24.07 -5.33 -12.22
CA GLU A 485 23.56 -4.66 -11.02
C GLU A 485 24.12 -3.23 -10.88
N LYS A 486 25.43 -3.05 -11.18
CA LYS A 486 26.07 -1.75 -11.09
C LYS A 486 25.50 -0.76 -12.12
N ALA A 487 25.36 -1.18 -13.36
CA ALA A 487 24.79 -0.36 -14.42
C ALA A 487 23.30 -0.06 -14.16
N PHE A 488 22.53 -1.05 -13.67
CA PHE A 488 21.12 -0.84 -13.29
C PHE A 488 20.98 0.26 -12.23
N TRP A 489 21.70 0.16 -11.11
CA TRP A 489 21.60 1.14 -10.03
C TRP A 489 22.15 2.51 -10.42
N GLN A 490 23.16 2.57 -11.30
CA GLN A 490 23.62 3.85 -11.86
C GLN A 490 22.51 4.53 -12.66
N ASN A 491 21.77 3.79 -13.49
CA ASN A 491 20.62 4.34 -14.22
C ASN A 491 19.50 4.81 -13.26
N MET A 492 19.26 4.11 -12.14
CA MET A 492 18.30 4.55 -11.13
C MET A 492 18.74 5.88 -10.48
N ARG A 493 20.02 6.03 -10.13
CA ARG A 493 20.56 7.30 -9.61
C ARG A 493 20.44 8.43 -10.63
N ASN A 494 20.76 8.17 -11.88
CA ASN A 494 20.62 9.16 -12.95
C ASN A 494 19.17 9.58 -13.16
N ALA A 495 18.22 8.64 -13.13
CA ALA A 495 16.79 8.93 -13.22
C ALA A 495 16.32 9.81 -12.05
N GLN A 496 16.71 9.48 -10.80
CA GLN A 496 16.37 10.31 -9.65
C GLN A 496 17.00 11.71 -9.74
N GLN A 497 18.22 11.81 -10.24
CA GLN A 497 18.87 13.14 -10.44
C GLN A 497 18.06 13.99 -11.42
N LEU A 498 17.60 13.41 -12.53
CA LEU A 498 16.72 14.11 -13.47
C LEU A 498 15.40 14.56 -12.83
N LEU A 499 14.80 13.73 -11.97
CA LEU A 499 13.60 14.14 -11.21
C LEU A 499 13.92 15.29 -10.24
N ASN A 500 15.08 15.26 -9.58
CA ASN A 500 15.51 16.34 -8.70
C ASN A 500 15.76 17.64 -9.49
N ASP A 501 16.36 17.52 -10.69
CA ASP A 501 16.66 18.69 -11.54
C ASP A 501 15.39 19.26 -12.17
N ASP A 502 14.46 18.45 -12.64
CA ASP A 502 13.26 18.90 -13.35
C ASP A 502 12.07 19.20 -12.44
N MET A 503 12.05 18.61 -11.25
CA MET A 503 11.02 18.74 -10.22
C MET A 503 9.58 18.55 -10.75
N PRO A 504 9.28 17.46 -11.46
CA PRO A 504 7.92 17.21 -11.96
C PRO A 504 6.92 16.89 -10.84
N VAL A 505 7.43 16.47 -9.72
CA VAL A 505 6.71 16.20 -8.47
C VAL A 505 7.44 16.85 -7.31
N VAL A 506 6.69 17.33 -6.31
CA VAL A 506 7.27 17.90 -5.08
C VAL A 506 7.01 16.94 -3.93
N PRO A 507 8.00 16.12 -3.53
CA PRO A 507 7.88 15.22 -2.39
C PRO A 507 7.63 16.02 -1.11
N LEU A 508 6.78 15.50 -0.23
CA LEU A 508 6.41 16.16 1.03
C LEU A 508 6.84 15.34 2.24
N TYR A 509 6.30 14.13 2.37
CA TYR A 509 6.60 13.27 3.51
C TYR A 509 6.44 11.78 3.17
N THR A 510 7.22 10.96 3.87
CA THR A 510 7.05 9.50 3.83
C THR A 510 5.86 9.12 4.72
N MET A 511 4.95 8.32 4.18
CA MET A 511 3.77 7.85 4.89
C MET A 511 4.15 7.02 6.11
N THR A 512 3.46 7.26 7.22
CA THR A 512 3.52 6.43 8.41
C THR A 512 2.11 6.02 8.82
N GLU A 513 1.94 4.76 9.13
CA GLU A 513 0.72 4.24 9.76
C GLU A 513 0.94 4.17 11.27
N SER A 514 -0.06 4.60 12.03
CA SER A 514 -0.05 4.51 13.49
C SER A 514 -0.98 3.39 13.93
N HIS A 515 -0.46 2.44 14.71
CA HIS A 515 -1.17 1.27 15.18
C HIS A 515 -1.16 1.22 16.71
N LEU A 516 -2.31 1.01 17.32
CA LEU A 516 -2.42 0.55 18.70
C LEU A 516 -2.36 -0.97 18.70
N VAL A 517 -1.30 -1.53 19.26
CA VAL A 517 -1.04 -2.97 19.22
C VAL A 517 -1.15 -3.56 20.64
N ASN A 518 -1.90 -4.66 20.78
CA ASN A 518 -1.98 -5.40 22.03
C ASN A 518 -0.57 -5.84 22.48
N PRO A 519 -0.10 -5.44 23.68
CA PRO A 519 1.27 -5.72 24.13
C PRO A 519 1.59 -7.21 24.28
N LYS A 520 0.57 -8.08 24.34
CA LYS A 520 0.74 -9.54 24.35
C LYS A 520 0.85 -10.13 22.94
N LEU A 521 0.50 -9.39 21.90
CA LEU A 521 0.57 -9.86 20.52
C LEU A 521 2.03 -9.95 20.07
N SER A 522 2.38 -11.06 19.47
CA SER A 522 3.72 -11.37 18.96
C SER A 522 3.66 -12.17 17.66
N GLY A 523 4.79 -12.27 16.95
CA GLY A 523 4.89 -13.07 15.72
C GLY A 523 4.28 -12.38 14.49
N VAL A 524 3.88 -11.10 14.61
CA VAL A 524 3.40 -10.28 13.49
C VAL A 524 4.59 -9.69 12.74
N LEU A 525 4.54 -9.68 11.42
CA LEU A 525 5.52 -9.00 10.58
C LEU A 525 4.86 -7.79 9.92
N TYR A 526 5.25 -6.61 10.35
CA TYR A 526 4.85 -5.34 9.76
C TYR A 526 5.81 -5.00 8.63
N HIS A 527 5.27 -4.82 7.42
CA HIS A 527 6.06 -4.55 6.22
C HIS A 527 5.92 -3.10 5.76
N SER A 528 7.03 -2.50 5.33
CA SER A 528 6.99 -1.17 4.68
C SER A 528 6.32 -1.25 3.31
N VAL A 529 6.49 -2.37 2.59
CA VAL A 529 5.86 -2.67 1.30
C VAL A 529 5.11 -3.99 1.43
N GLY A 530 3.90 -4.07 0.88
CA GLY A 530 2.97 -5.19 1.13
C GLY A 530 2.18 -4.98 2.42
N GLU A 531 1.40 -5.98 2.80
CA GLU A 531 0.52 -5.93 3.95
C GLU A 531 1.14 -6.54 5.20
N THR A 532 0.55 -6.29 6.36
CA THR A 532 0.99 -6.91 7.62
C THR A 532 0.70 -8.40 7.63
N ASP A 533 1.73 -9.22 7.87
CA ASP A 533 1.60 -10.68 7.96
C ASP A 533 1.29 -11.12 9.40
N TYR A 534 0.04 -11.54 9.65
CA TYR A 534 -0.43 -12.09 10.92
C TYR A 534 -0.38 -13.63 10.95
N THR A 535 0.11 -14.30 9.90
CA THR A 535 0.03 -15.76 9.79
C THR A 535 0.77 -16.50 10.91
N ARG A 536 1.76 -15.86 11.52
CA ARG A 536 2.55 -16.39 12.64
C ARG A 536 2.23 -15.75 13.98
N ALA A 537 1.18 -14.96 14.04
CA ALA A 537 0.77 -14.28 15.27
C ALA A 537 0.48 -15.26 16.42
N TYR A 538 0.73 -14.81 17.64
CA TYR A 538 0.38 -15.50 18.87
C TYR A 538 0.35 -14.52 20.04
N PHE A 539 -0.33 -14.89 21.13
CA PHE A 539 -0.25 -14.16 22.40
C PHE A 539 0.79 -14.79 23.32
N LYS A 540 1.62 -13.91 23.94
CA LYS A 540 2.55 -14.27 25.02
C LYS A 540 1.82 -14.59 26.30
#